data_d8edce92f1264f9a7bde2c8a7d32b03c
#
_entry.id   d8edce92f1264f9a7bde2c8a7d32b03c
#
_cell.length_a   1.000
_cell.length_b   1.000
_cell.length_c   1.000
_cell.angle_alpha   90.00
_cell.angle_beta   90.00
_cell.angle_gamma   90.00
#
_symmetry.space_group_name_H-M   'P 1'
#
loop_
_entity.id
_entity.type
_entity.pdbx_description
1 polymer ?
#
loop_
_entity_poly.entity_id
_entity_poly.type
_entity_poly.pdbx_seq_one_letter_code
_entity_poly.pdbx_strand_id
1 'polypeptide(L)'
;MREAFFHNKLKFACRDSCLIEYYLEECYMSKKIINVVAAAIEKDGKIFCAQRPEGKSLGGYWEFPGGKLEEGESPEEALIREINEELNSQIEIISFVNEASYDYDFGTVVMKTFHAKLVSGTLDLLEHQDSTWLEPSRLKTLNWAPVDRPAVELLSK
;
A
#
# COMPACT_ATOMS: atom_id res chain seq x y z
N MET A 1 -4.59 20.63 30.98
CA MET A 1 -4.07 19.57 31.89
C MET A 1 -3.16 18.55 31.23
N ARG A 2 -3.18 18.32 29.91
CA ARG A 2 -2.29 17.35 29.18
C ARG A 2 -0.86 17.87 28.98
N GLU A 3 -0.67 19.18 28.77
CA GLU A 3 0.67 19.76 28.52
C GLU A 3 1.56 19.81 29.77
N ALA A 4 0.96 19.99 30.96
CA ALA A 4 1.73 20.01 32.20
C ALA A 4 2.30 18.62 32.58
N PHE A 5 1.64 17.54 32.16
CA PHE A 5 2.09 16.16 32.40
C PHE A 5 3.28 15.78 31.52
N PHE A 6 3.30 16.29 30.28
CA PHE A 6 4.40 16.04 29.31
C PHE A 6 5.68 16.77 29.72
N HIS A 7 5.55 18.03 30.22
CA HIS A 7 6.70 18.83 30.63
C HIS A 7 7.40 18.31 31.90
N ASN A 8 6.64 17.67 32.77
CA ASN A 8 7.20 17.10 34.02
C ASN A 8 7.91 15.76 33.80
N LYS A 9 7.48 14.97 32.82
CA LYS A 9 8.14 13.71 32.46
C LYS A 9 9.49 13.92 31.73
N LEU A 10 9.56 14.93 30.84
CA LEU A 10 10.81 15.28 30.16
C LEU A 10 11.93 15.75 31.08
N LYS A 11 11.59 16.39 32.21
CA LYS A 11 12.59 16.82 33.21
C LYS A 11 13.16 15.67 34.05
N PHE A 12 12.43 14.56 34.18
CA PHE A 12 12.91 13.36 34.89
C PHE A 12 13.78 12.45 33.97
N ALA A 13 13.52 12.44 32.67
CA ALA A 13 14.27 11.61 31.69
C ALA A 13 15.71 12.07 31.47
N CYS A 14 16.06 13.30 31.86
CA CYS A 14 17.41 13.85 31.66
C CYS A 14 18.45 13.39 32.70
N ARG A 15 18.08 12.56 33.68
CA ARG A 15 18.96 12.10 34.74
C ARG A 15 19.41 10.64 34.68
N ASP A 16 18.71 9.79 33.90
CA ASP A 16 19.05 8.38 33.76
C ASP A 16 19.06 7.98 32.27
N SER A 17 20.21 7.60 31.78
CA SER A 17 20.43 7.12 30.38
C SER A 17 19.51 5.97 30.01
N CYS A 18 19.14 5.12 30.95
CA CYS A 18 18.23 3.98 30.75
C CYS A 18 16.79 4.40 30.42
N LEU A 19 16.33 5.54 30.96
CA LEU A 19 14.98 6.07 30.67
C LEU A 19 14.89 6.71 29.29
N ILE A 20 16.00 7.27 28.79
CA ILE A 20 16.04 7.84 27.43
C ILE A 20 15.97 6.73 26.37
N GLU A 21 16.64 5.60 26.58
CA GLU A 21 16.53 4.44 25.70
C GLU A 21 15.11 3.86 25.70
N TYR A 22 14.47 3.73 26.85
CA TYR A 22 13.08 3.25 26.97
C TYR A 22 12.09 4.18 26.24
N TYR A 23 12.24 5.51 26.36
CA TYR A 23 11.39 6.46 25.65
C TYR A 23 11.68 6.54 24.15
N LEU A 24 12.92 6.32 23.74
CA LEU A 24 13.28 6.21 22.33
C LEU A 24 12.71 4.91 21.72
N GLU A 25 12.69 3.80 22.45
CA GLU A 25 12.05 2.55 22.01
C GLU A 25 10.52 2.71 21.90
N GLU A 26 9.84 3.33 22.88
CA GLU A 26 8.40 3.61 22.78
C GLU A 26 8.07 4.60 21.65
N CYS A 27 8.91 5.60 21.40
CA CYS A 27 8.73 6.54 20.30
C CYS A 27 9.02 5.88 18.93
N TYR A 28 9.92 4.89 18.90
CA TYR A 28 10.24 4.10 17.69
C TYR A 28 9.18 3.03 17.41
N MET A 29 8.42 2.59 18.43
CA MET A 29 7.41 1.53 18.33
C MET A 29 6.04 2.00 17.80
N SER A 30 5.80 3.30 17.64
CA SER A 30 4.51 3.79 17.10
C SER A 30 4.62 4.28 15.65
N LYS A 31 5.20 3.47 14.75
CA LYS A 31 5.07 3.75 13.32
C LYS A 31 3.59 3.76 12.95
N LYS A 32 3.18 4.79 12.21
CA LYS A 32 1.82 4.89 11.69
C LYS A 32 1.51 3.67 10.83
N ILE A 33 0.47 2.92 11.18
CA ILE A 33 -0.04 1.83 10.36
C ILE A 33 -0.96 2.42 9.29
N ILE A 34 -0.72 2.04 8.03
CA ILE A 34 -1.46 2.47 6.86
C ILE A 34 -2.04 1.23 6.20
N ASN A 35 -3.36 1.04 6.34
CA ASN A 35 -4.06 -0.06 5.68
C ASN A 35 -4.40 0.33 4.26
N VAL A 36 -4.03 -0.51 3.30
CA VAL A 36 -4.26 -0.32 1.88
C VAL A 36 -4.80 -1.57 1.22
N VAL A 37 -5.43 -1.39 0.09
CA VAL A 37 -5.95 -2.46 -0.77
C VAL A 37 -5.38 -2.30 -2.18
N ALA A 38 -5.18 -3.41 -2.89
CA ALA A 38 -4.62 -3.41 -4.23
C ALA A 38 -5.29 -4.48 -5.12
N ALA A 39 -5.42 -4.19 -6.41
CA ALA A 39 -6.03 -5.07 -7.40
C ALA A 39 -5.04 -5.57 -8.44
N ALA A 40 -4.80 -6.87 -8.48
CA ALA A 40 -4.23 -7.53 -9.64
C ALA A 40 -5.34 -7.72 -10.68
N ILE A 41 -5.54 -6.69 -11.53
CA ILE A 41 -6.62 -6.66 -12.52
C ILE A 41 -6.21 -7.50 -13.72
N GLU A 42 -6.97 -8.54 -14.01
CA GLU A 42 -6.74 -9.42 -15.16
C GLU A 42 -7.65 -9.11 -16.34
N LYS A 43 -7.08 -9.14 -17.53
CA LYS A 43 -7.78 -9.12 -18.80
C LYS A 43 -6.98 -9.90 -19.83
N ASP A 44 -7.63 -10.80 -20.56
CA ASP A 44 -7.01 -11.61 -21.64
C ASP A 44 -5.74 -12.35 -21.20
N GLY A 45 -5.71 -12.88 -19.97
CA GLY A 45 -4.58 -13.61 -19.40
C GLY A 45 -3.38 -12.75 -19.00
N LYS A 46 -3.55 -11.42 -18.99
CA LYS A 46 -2.53 -10.46 -18.55
C LYS A 46 -3.00 -9.68 -17.34
N ILE A 47 -2.05 -9.24 -16.52
CA ILE A 47 -2.28 -8.45 -15.32
C ILE A 47 -1.83 -7.01 -15.57
N PHE A 48 -2.69 -6.08 -15.19
CA PHE A 48 -2.42 -4.65 -15.24
C PHE A 48 -1.43 -4.23 -14.16
N CYS A 49 -0.40 -3.51 -14.57
CA CYS A 49 0.63 -2.97 -13.69
C CYS A 49 0.70 -1.46 -13.90
N ALA A 50 0.74 -0.68 -12.84
CA ALA A 50 0.80 0.77 -12.87
C ALA A 50 2.12 1.27 -12.27
N GLN A 51 2.67 2.37 -12.80
CA GLN A 51 3.91 2.96 -12.33
C GLN A 51 3.64 4.27 -11.60
N ARG A 52 4.15 4.38 -10.39
CA ARG A 52 4.03 5.59 -9.57
C ARG A 52 4.79 6.76 -10.18
N PRO A 53 4.20 7.98 -10.19
CA PRO A 53 4.86 9.14 -10.77
C PRO A 53 6.11 9.53 -10.00
N GLU A 54 7.13 9.97 -10.73
CA GLU A 54 8.30 10.60 -10.15
C GLU A 54 7.91 11.78 -9.27
N GLY A 55 8.60 11.98 -8.15
CA GLY A 55 8.30 13.05 -7.20
C GLY A 55 7.23 12.73 -6.14
N LYS A 56 6.50 11.62 -6.26
CA LYS A 56 5.69 11.05 -5.17
C LYS A 56 6.52 10.02 -4.39
N SER A 57 6.04 9.67 -3.19
CA SER A 57 6.63 8.56 -2.41
C SER A 57 6.68 7.28 -3.25
N LEU A 58 7.83 6.60 -3.27
CA LEU A 58 8.12 5.43 -4.10
C LEU A 58 8.00 5.71 -5.61
N GLY A 59 8.35 6.93 -6.07
CA GLY A 59 8.34 7.29 -7.49
C GLY A 59 9.15 6.34 -8.35
N GLY A 60 8.62 6.00 -9.54
CA GLY A 60 9.22 5.06 -10.47
C GLY A 60 9.04 3.57 -10.15
N TYR A 61 8.59 3.20 -8.95
CA TYR A 61 8.22 1.82 -8.65
C TYR A 61 6.90 1.44 -9.33
N TRP A 62 6.79 0.14 -9.67
CA TRP A 62 5.57 -0.47 -10.15
C TRP A 62 4.74 -1.00 -8.97
N GLU A 63 3.43 -0.93 -9.10
CA GLU A 63 2.47 -1.38 -8.09
C GLU A 63 1.21 -1.93 -8.74
N PHE A 64 0.44 -2.70 -7.98
CA PHE A 64 -0.94 -2.98 -8.33
C PHE A 64 -1.79 -1.77 -7.91
N PRO A 65 -2.71 -1.26 -8.79
CA PRO A 65 -3.53 -0.11 -8.47
C PRO A 65 -4.43 -0.38 -7.27
N GLY A 66 -4.67 0.64 -6.48
CA GLY A 66 -5.47 0.60 -5.27
C GLY A 66 -5.17 1.79 -4.38
N GLY A 67 -5.62 1.74 -3.13
CA GLY A 67 -5.44 2.87 -2.25
C GLY A 67 -5.75 2.57 -0.80
N LYS A 68 -6.02 3.61 -0.02
CA LYS A 68 -6.22 3.50 1.42
C LYS A 68 -7.60 2.99 1.75
N LEU A 69 -7.67 2.14 2.77
CA LEU A 69 -8.91 1.76 3.42
C LEU A 69 -9.42 2.94 4.26
N GLU A 70 -10.65 3.37 4.05
CA GLU A 70 -11.33 4.38 4.85
C GLU A 70 -12.08 3.76 6.04
N GLU A 71 -12.41 4.58 7.03
CA GLU A 71 -13.12 4.12 8.22
C GLU A 71 -14.54 3.64 7.86
N GLY A 72 -14.86 2.42 8.24
CA GLY A 72 -16.18 1.81 8.01
C GLY A 72 -16.35 1.10 6.67
N GLU A 73 -15.34 1.13 5.79
CA GLU A 73 -15.32 0.36 4.54
C GLU A 73 -14.81 -1.07 4.76
N SER A 74 -15.38 -2.03 4.03
CA SER A 74 -14.72 -3.32 3.82
C SER A 74 -13.55 -3.15 2.82
N PRO A 75 -12.56 -4.05 2.85
CA PRO A 75 -11.46 -4.01 1.87
C PRO A 75 -11.94 -4.06 0.41
N GLU A 76 -12.99 -4.82 0.14
CA GLU A 76 -13.59 -4.96 -1.19
C GLU A 76 -14.25 -3.67 -1.65
N GLU A 77 -15.00 -2.99 -0.78
CA GLU A 77 -15.65 -1.69 -1.08
C GLU A 77 -14.59 -0.62 -1.35
N ALA A 78 -13.56 -0.54 -0.49
CA ALA A 78 -12.45 0.37 -0.69
C ALA A 78 -11.76 0.16 -2.04
N LEU A 79 -11.50 -1.10 -2.41
CA LEU A 79 -10.83 -1.41 -3.67
C LEU A 79 -11.67 -0.99 -4.89
N ILE A 80 -12.97 -1.27 -4.89
CA ILE A 80 -13.88 -0.87 -5.98
C ILE A 80 -13.92 0.65 -6.10
N ARG A 81 -13.99 1.39 -4.97
CA ARG A 81 -13.97 2.86 -4.95
C ARG A 81 -12.66 3.40 -5.52
N GLU A 82 -11.50 2.92 -5.03
CA GLU A 82 -10.18 3.40 -5.46
C GLU A 82 -9.94 3.17 -6.97
N ILE A 83 -10.29 1.99 -7.49
CA ILE A 83 -10.16 1.72 -8.93
C ILE A 83 -11.06 2.62 -9.77
N ASN A 84 -12.27 2.94 -9.28
CA ASN A 84 -13.13 3.88 -9.98
C ASN A 84 -12.56 5.31 -9.94
N GLU A 85 -12.02 5.76 -8.81
CA GLU A 85 -11.45 7.10 -8.64
C GLU A 85 -10.16 7.30 -9.43
N GLU A 86 -9.22 6.35 -9.35
CA GLU A 86 -7.88 6.48 -9.95
C GLU A 86 -7.82 6.09 -11.43
N LEU A 87 -8.69 5.17 -11.88
CA LEU A 87 -8.64 4.58 -13.22
C LEU A 87 -9.95 4.71 -14.01
N ASN A 88 -10.97 5.38 -13.46
CA ASN A 88 -12.28 5.53 -14.09
C ASN A 88 -12.83 4.21 -14.64
N SER A 89 -12.71 3.13 -13.88
CA SER A 89 -13.02 1.77 -14.31
C SER A 89 -13.71 0.99 -13.22
N GLN A 90 -14.42 -0.07 -13.63
CA GLN A 90 -15.11 -0.98 -12.73
C GLN A 90 -14.48 -2.37 -12.80
N ILE A 91 -14.33 -2.98 -11.65
CA ILE A 91 -13.77 -4.33 -11.49
C ILE A 91 -14.75 -5.26 -10.78
N GLU A 92 -14.60 -6.55 -11.01
CA GLU A 92 -15.19 -7.63 -10.24
C GLU A 92 -14.08 -8.33 -9.46
N ILE A 93 -14.20 -8.39 -8.13
CA ILE A 93 -13.25 -9.10 -7.29
C ILE A 93 -13.53 -10.60 -7.39
N ILE A 94 -12.49 -11.36 -7.76
CA ILE A 94 -12.58 -12.81 -7.96
C ILE A 94 -12.12 -13.57 -6.72
N SER A 95 -10.98 -13.18 -6.15
CA SER A 95 -10.40 -13.86 -4.98
C SER A 95 -9.42 -12.99 -4.23
N PHE A 96 -9.23 -13.30 -2.96
CA PHE A 96 -8.14 -12.77 -2.15
C PHE A 96 -6.82 -13.45 -2.55
N VAL A 97 -5.75 -12.67 -2.71
CA VAL A 97 -4.41 -13.18 -3.04
C VAL A 97 -3.57 -13.32 -1.78
N ASN A 98 -3.32 -12.22 -1.08
CA ASN A 98 -2.53 -12.21 0.16
C ASN A 98 -2.71 -10.92 0.96
N GLU A 99 -2.23 -10.96 2.19
CA GLU A 99 -1.93 -9.78 2.99
C GLU A 99 -0.41 -9.72 3.20
N ALA A 100 0.17 -8.55 3.00
CA ALA A 100 1.58 -8.30 3.21
C ALA A 100 1.80 -6.98 3.94
N SER A 101 2.89 -6.86 4.69
CA SER A 101 3.28 -5.62 5.33
C SER A 101 4.72 -5.25 4.99
N TYR A 102 5.00 -3.96 4.95
CA TYR A 102 6.34 -3.44 4.76
C TYR A 102 6.54 -2.14 5.53
N ASP A 103 7.69 -2.03 6.18
CA ASP A 103 8.09 -0.86 6.97
C ASP A 103 8.82 0.14 6.09
N TYR A 104 8.15 1.24 5.78
CA TYR A 104 8.74 2.41 5.12
C TYR A 104 9.15 3.46 6.15
N ASP A 105 9.94 4.46 5.74
CA ASP A 105 10.31 5.59 6.60
C ASP A 105 9.09 6.38 7.09
N PHE A 106 8.04 6.45 6.28
CA PHE A 106 6.80 7.18 6.58
C PHE A 106 5.75 6.36 7.35
N GLY A 107 5.98 5.08 7.59
CA GLY A 107 5.06 4.20 8.32
C GLY A 107 5.07 2.76 7.83
N THR A 108 4.35 1.90 8.53
CA THR A 108 4.12 0.50 8.15
C THR A 108 2.90 0.42 7.25
N VAL A 109 3.08 -0.02 6.01
CA VAL A 109 1.97 -0.31 5.09
C VAL A 109 1.55 -1.76 5.26
N VAL A 110 0.25 -1.98 5.51
CA VAL A 110 -0.39 -3.31 5.52
C VAL A 110 -1.33 -3.36 4.33
N MET A 111 -1.03 -4.22 3.36
CA MET A 111 -1.73 -4.29 2.08
C MET A 111 -2.44 -5.62 1.89
N LYS A 112 -3.72 -5.56 1.55
CA LYS A 112 -4.51 -6.69 1.07
C LYS A 112 -4.61 -6.63 -0.45
N THR A 113 -4.12 -7.67 -1.12
CA THR A 113 -4.17 -7.77 -2.58
C THR A 113 -5.27 -8.74 -3.00
N PHE A 114 -6.05 -8.33 -3.99
CA PHE A 114 -7.12 -9.13 -4.58
C PHE A 114 -6.86 -9.36 -6.07
N HIS A 115 -7.22 -10.54 -6.55
CA HIS A 115 -7.35 -10.82 -7.97
C HIS A 115 -8.72 -10.31 -8.42
N ALA A 116 -8.76 -9.54 -9.50
CA ALA A 116 -9.96 -8.93 -10.02
C ALA A 116 -10.00 -8.99 -11.55
N LYS A 117 -11.19 -8.86 -12.13
CA LYS A 117 -11.40 -8.72 -13.57
C LYS A 117 -11.89 -7.33 -13.90
N LEU A 118 -11.44 -6.79 -15.02
CA LEU A 118 -11.97 -5.56 -15.59
C LEU A 118 -13.38 -5.83 -16.13
N VAL A 119 -14.39 -5.11 -15.61
CA VAL A 119 -15.79 -5.19 -16.06
C VAL A 119 -16.08 -4.13 -17.10
N SER A 120 -15.66 -2.89 -16.84
CA SER A 120 -15.87 -1.75 -17.75
C SER A 120 -14.84 -0.66 -17.48
N GLY A 121 -14.69 0.25 -18.44
CA GLY A 121 -13.73 1.35 -18.39
C GLY A 121 -12.46 1.03 -19.19
N THR A 122 -11.59 2.03 -19.28
CA THR A 122 -10.38 2.03 -20.11
C THR A 122 -9.09 2.02 -19.30
N LEU A 123 -9.18 2.01 -17.96
CA LEU A 123 -8.06 2.15 -17.03
C LEU A 123 -7.27 3.44 -17.32
N ASP A 124 -7.97 4.55 -17.25
CA ASP A 124 -7.41 5.88 -17.47
C ASP A 124 -6.41 6.21 -16.36
N LEU A 125 -5.18 6.57 -16.72
CA LEU A 125 -4.14 6.90 -15.75
C LEU A 125 -4.34 8.31 -15.19
N LEU A 126 -5.14 8.45 -14.14
CA LEU A 126 -5.39 9.76 -13.50
C LEU A 126 -4.29 10.12 -12.49
N GLU A 127 -3.67 9.12 -11.85
CA GLU A 127 -2.66 9.32 -10.82
C GLU A 127 -1.31 8.66 -11.09
N HIS A 128 -1.21 7.75 -12.08
CA HIS A 128 0.00 7.04 -12.44
C HIS A 128 0.67 7.64 -13.67
N GLN A 129 1.98 7.49 -13.79
CA GLN A 129 2.74 8.03 -14.94
C GLN A 129 2.81 7.08 -16.12
N ASP A 130 2.70 5.77 -15.88
CA ASP A 130 2.79 4.73 -16.91
C ASP A 130 2.02 3.49 -16.49
N SER A 131 1.73 2.62 -17.46
CA SER A 131 1.09 1.32 -17.22
C SER A 131 1.49 0.29 -18.26
N THR A 132 1.37 -0.97 -17.90
CA THR A 132 1.59 -2.08 -18.82
C THR A 132 0.74 -3.28 -18.47
N TRP A 133 0.47 -4.12 -19.46
CA TRP A 133 -0.17 -5.42 -19.29
C TRP A 133 0.86 -6.52 -19.46
N LEU A 134 1.07 -7.33 -18.43
CA LEU A 134 2.03 -8.41 -18.44
C LEU A 134 1.39 -9.78 -18.21
N GLU A 135 1.89 -10.77 -18.89
CA GLU A 135 1.63 -12.16 -18.53
C GLU A 135 2.17 -12.44 -17.13
N PRO A 136 1.52 -13.30 -16.33
CA PRO A 136 1.95 -13.66 -14.98
C PRO A 136 3.44 -14.00 -14.90
N SER A 137 3.96 -14.80 -15.83
CA SER A 137 5.38 -15.20 -15.90
C SER A 137 6.37 -14.04 -16.05
N ARG A 138 5.90 -12.88 -16.50
CA ARG A 138 6.73 -11.67 -16.72
C ARG A 138 6.62 -10.62 -15.61
N LEU A 139 5.76 -10.79 -14.63
CA LEU A 139 5.57 -9.80 -13.56
C LEU A 139 6.89 -9.47 -12.84
N LYS A 140 7.74 -10.46 -12.60
CA LYS A 140 9.04 -10.28 -11.93
C LYS A 140 10.05 -9.42 -12.68
N THR A 141 9.77 -9.06 -13.94
CA THR A 141 10.67 -8.20 -14.73
C THR A 141 10.60 -6.72 -14.35
N LEU A 142 9.56 -6.30 -13.62
CA LEU A 142 9.38 -4.95 -13.18
C LEU A 142 10.00 -4.69 -11.79
N ASN A 143 10.35 -3.44 -11.53
CA ASN A 143 10.83 -3.00 -10.21
C ASN A 143 9.64 -2.65 -9.31
N TRP A 144 9.10 -3.64 -8.64
CA TRP A 144 7.92 -3.52 -7.78
C TRP A 144 8.21 -2.83 -6.45
N ALA A 145 7.23 -2.05 -5.99
CA ALA A 145 7.23 -1.54 -4.63
C ALA A 145 7.33 -2.71 -3.62
N PRO A 146 8.10 -2.55 -2.54
CA PRO A 146 8.39 -3.66 -1.62
C PRO A 146 7.17 -4.42 -1.11
N VAL A 147 6.08 -3.72 -0.79
CA VAL A 147 4.85 -4.34 -0.25
C VAL A 147 4.09 -5.17 -1.30
N ASP A 148 4.27 -4.90 -2.60
CA ASP A 148 3.64 -5.64 -3.71
C ASP A 148 4.34 -6.96 -4.04
N ARG A 149 5.63 -7.07 -3.75
CA ARG A 149 6.46 -8.22 -4.13
C ARG A 149 5.91 -9.57 -3.70
N PRO A 150 5.36 -9.76 -2.48
CA PRO A 150 4.77 -11.05 -2.09
C PRO A 150 3.59 -11.47 -2.97
N ALA A 151 2.73 -10.52 -3.38
CA ALA A 151 1.64 -10.80 -4.32
C ALA A 151 2.17 -11.17 -5.71
N VAL A 152 3.19 -10.45 -6.20
CA VAL A 152 3.88 -10.77 -7.46
C VAL A 152 4.42 -12.19 -7.46
N GLU A 153 5.06 -12.63 -6.38
CA GLU A 153 5.56 -14.01 -6.24
C GLU A 153 4.45 -15.06 -6.35
N LEU A 154 3.28 -14.78 -5.79
CA LEU A 154 2.13 -15.70 -5.84
C LEU A 154 1.48 -15.73 -7.23
N LEU A 155 1.37 -14.57 -7.88
CA LEU A 155 0.71 -14.41 -9.18
C LEU A 155 1.60 -14.83 -10.38
N SER A 156 2.91 -14.94 -10.18
CA SER A 156 3.88 -15.29 -11.25
C SER A 156 4.04 -16.79 -11.50
N LYS A 157 3.16 -17.61 -10.94
CA LYS A 157 3.22 -19.09 -11.04
C LYS A 157 2.50 -19.60 -12.27
#